data_14f7e871cda4a8ea328a7792407f4e39
#
_entry.id   14f7e871cda4a8ea328a7792407f4e39
#
_cell.length_a   1.000
_cell.length_b   1.000
_cell.length_c   1.000
_cell.angle_alpha   90.00
_cell.angle_beta   90.00
_cell.angle_gamma   90.00
#
_symmetry.space_group_name_H-M   'P 1'
#
loop_
_entity.id
_entity.type
_entity.pdbx_description
1 polymer ?
#
loop_
_entity_poly.entity_id
_entity_poly.type
_entity_poly.pdbx_seq_one_letter_code
_entity_poly.pdbx_strand_id
1 'polypeptide(L)'
;MVRSVDSVTRTSRVGYGRRLRSALGGVVFGGLLLLGGCGTLFWNEGRSVKRYRVLKEGAGTVTSIDAASFSRSADGRLVHVVGEARTSETLRDETFGVEVQALALLRDVQMYQWVERSRTEERKQLGGSVEKVTTYEYEQEWRGDAVRSSAFQQPAGHQNPEFPLAASSQRAAVVEIGAYRLGDALAQQIGRAMMVPMGAEEAERARAALERPVAVDGGDLYAGHPAANADPSL
;
A
#
# COMPACT_ATOMS: atom_id res chain seq x y z
N MET A 1 -20.29 25.36 3.25
CA MET A 1 -20.08 25.30 4.70
C MET A 1 -18.58 25.15 4.92
N VAL A 2 -17.90 26.11 5.56
CA VAL A 2 -16.44 26.06 5.78
C VAL A 2 -16.22 25.04 6.90
N ARG A 3 -15.60 23.90 6.57
CA ARG A 3 -15.18 22.90 7.56
C ARG A 3 -14.21 23.59 8.53
N SER A 4 -14.54 23.71 9.79
CA SER A 4 -13.61 24.17 10.81
C SER A 4 -12.53 23.12 10.97
N VAL A 5 -11.38 23.33 10.37
CA VAL A 5 -10.20 22.49 10.58
C VAL A 5 -9.70 22.81 12.00
N ASP A 6 -9.72 21.80 12.87
CA ASP A 6 -9.09 21.94 14.18
C ASP A 6 -7.57 22.01 14.00
N SER A 7 -6.93 23.03 14.59
CA SER A 7 -5.50 23.26 14.37
C SER A 7 -4.77 23.73 15.62
N VAL A 8 -3.57 23.22 15.81
CA VAL A 8 -2.65 23.62 16.89
C VAL A 8 -1.37 24.17 16.30
N THR A 9 -0.92 25.32 16.84
CA THR A 9 0.33 25.97 16.38
C THR A 9 1.41 25.88 17.44
N ARG A 10 2.60 25.41 17.04
CA ARG A 10 3.80 25.37 17.89
C ARG A 10 4.90 26.23 17.32
N THR A 11 5.45 27.13 18.12
CA THR A 11 6.55 28.00 17.72
C THR A 11 7.85 27.57 18.41
N SER A 12 8.94 27.45 17.63
CA SER A 12 10.28 27.18 18.14
C SER A 12 11.30 28.13 17.52
N ARG A 13 12.33 28.49 18.27
CA ARG A 13 13.41 29.40 17.81
C ARG A 13 14.73 28.64 17.67
N VAL A 14 15.38 28.79 16.53
CA VAL A 14 16.69 28.20 16.25
C VAL A 14 17.74 29.31 16.16
N GLY A 15 18.69 29.26 17.08
CA GLY A 15 19.78 30.26 17.13
C GLY A 15 20.77 30.11 15.97
N TYR A 16 21.44 31.22 15.62
CA TYR A 16 22.36 31.30 14.48
C TYR A 16 23.48 30.27 14.51
N GLY A 17 24.14 30.03 15.65
CA GLY A 17 25.23 29.06 15.77
C GLY A 17 24.79 27.60 15.47
N ARG A 18 23.57 27.21 15.88
CA ARG A 18 23.03 25.90 15.58
C ARG A 18 22.76 25.74 14.07
N ARG A 19 22.30 26.80 13.42
CA ARG A 19 22.09 26.81 11.96
C ARG A 19 23.39 26.67 11.19
N LEU A 20 24.45 27.41 11.58
CA LEU A 20 25.77 27.32 10.93
C LEU A 20 26.33 25.88 11.03
N ARG A 21 26.25 25.27 12.21
CA ARG A 21 26.70 23.88 12.42
C ARG A 21 25.89 22.88 11.60
N SER A 22 24.58 23.04 11.52
CA SER A 22 23.74 22.17 10.68
C SER A 22 23.97 22.37 9.19
N ALA A 23 24.26 23.60 8.75
CA ALA A 23 24.61 23.89 7.36
C ALA A 23 25.94 23.22 6.94
N LEU A 24 26.98 23.31 7.79
CA LEU A 24 28.23 22.59 7.54
C LEU A 24 28.04 21.08 7.49
N GLY A 25 27.27 20.51 8.44
CA GLY A 25 26.88 19.09 8.39
C GLY A 25 26.12 18.72 7.13
N GLY A 26 25.22 19.61 6.67
CA GLY A 26 24.47 19.44 5.43
C GLY A 26 25.37 19.41 4.18
N VAL A 27 26.40 20.28 4.12
CA VAL A 27 27.37 20.29 3.00
C VAL A 27 28.17 18.99 2.95
N VAL A 28 28.69 18.53 4.08
CA VAL A 28 29.43 17.27 4.16
C VAL A 28 28.53 16.09 3.76
N PHE A 29 27.32 16.03 4.32
CA PHE A 29 26.35 14.98 3.98
C PHE A 29 25.93 15.03 2.52
N GLY A 30 25.70 16.22 1.97
CA GLY A 30 25.42 16.44 0.54
C GLY A 30 26.55 15.94 -0.37
N GLY A 31 27.79 16.20 0.01
CA GLY A 31 28.98 15.67 -0.69
C GLY A 31 29.03 14.14 -0.68
N LEU A 32 28.77 13.52 0.47
CA LEU A 32 28.70 12.06 0.59
C LEU A 32 27.56 11.46 -0.25
N LEU A 33 26.38 12.11 -0.25
CA LEU A 33 25.25 11.69 -1.09
C LEU A 33 25.58 11.81 -2.58
N LEU A 34 26.29 12.87 -2.99
CA LEU A 34 26.71 13.03 -4.39
C LEU A 34 27.63 11.89 -4.82
N LEU A 35 28.67 11.60 -4.03
CA LEU A 35 29.60 10.50 -4.31
C LEU A 35 28.89 9.13 -4.30
N GLY A 36 28.04 8.88 -3.31
CA GLY A 36 27.22 7.69 -3.22
C GLY A 36 26.24 7.57 -4.41
N GLY A 37 25.64 8.69 -4.81
CA GLY A 37 24.76 8.75 -5.99
C GLY A 37 25.50 8.41 -7.28
N CYS A 38 26.67 8.97 -7.51
CA CYS A 38 27.51 8.61 -8.66
C CYS A 38 27.88 7.13 -8.66
N GLY A 39 28.27 6.58 -7.50
CA GLY A 39 28.58 5.16 -7.34
C GLY A 39 27.40 4.25 -7.63
N THR A 40 26.21 4.61 -7.12
CA THR A 40 24.97 3.83 -7.37
C THR A 40 24.51 3.92 -8.83
N LEU A 41 24.65 5.07 -9.48
CA LEU A 41 24.36 5.22 -10.91
C LEU A 41 25.27 4.34 -11.76
N PHE A 42 26.58 4.38 -11.49
CA PHE A 42 27.54 3.55 -12.20
C PHE A 42 27.25 2.05 -12.03
N TRP A 43 26.96 1.63 -10.81
CA TRP A 43 26.59 0.25 -10.51
C TRP A 43 25.28 -0.16 -11.19
N ASN A 44 24.28 0.72 -11.16
CA ASN A 44 22.97 0.48 -11.80
C ASN A 44 23.11 0.37 -13.32
N GLU A 45 23.95 1.18 -13.94
CA GLU A 45 24.21 1.11 -15.38
C GLU A 45 24.86 -0.22 -15.77
N GLY A 46 25.89 -0.65 -15.04
CA GLY A 46 26.49 -1.97 -15.21
C GLY A 46 25.48 -3.12 -15.08
N ARG A 47 24.58 -3.02 -14.10
CA ARG A 47 23.49 -3.98 -13.93
C ARG A 47 22.48 -3.95 -15.08
N SER A 48 22.15 -2.77 -15.60
CA SER A 48 21.22 -2.59 -16.71
C SER A 48 21.78 -3.17 -18.01
N VAL A 49 23.04 -2.92 -18.31
CA VAL A 49 23.73 -3.52 -19.47
C VAL A 49 23.78 -5.04 -19.39
N LYS A 50 24.09 -5.59 -18.19
CA LYS A 50 24.07 -7.04 -17.97
C LYS A 50 22.67 -7.62 -18.18
N ARG A 51 21.65 -6.98 -17.64
CA ARG A 51 20.24 -7.40 -17.83
C ARG A 51 19.83 -7.35 -19.30
N TYR A 52 20.20 -6.29 -20.01
CA TYR A 52 19.92 -6.16 -21.44
C TYR A 52 20.54 -7.30 -22.25
N ARG A 53 21.82 -7.66 -22.00
CA ARG A 53 22.47 -8.78 -22.65
C ARG A 53 21.79 -10.11 -22.41
N VAL A 54 21.46 -10.41 -21.15
CA VAL A 54 20.74 -11.63 -20.77
C VAL A 54 19.37 -11.70 -21.45
N LEU A 55 18.63 -10.59 -21.49
CA LEU A 55 17.33 -10.54 -22.18
C LEU A 55 17.48 -10.74 -23.70
N LYS A 56 18.49 -10.14 -24.30
CA LYS A 56 18.77 -10.29 -25.75
C LYS A 56 19.13 -11.73 -26.11
N GLU A 57 19.99 -12.38 -25.32
CA GLU A 57 20.33 -13.78 -25.47
C GLU A 57 19.12 -14.68 -25.28
N GLY A 58 18.34 -14.41 -24.22
CA GLY A 58 17.08 -15.12 -23.91
C GLY A 58 16.09 -15.01 -25.06
N ALA A 59 15.88 -13.82 -25.62
CA ALA A 59 14.93 -13.61 -26.71
C ALA A 59 15.29 -14.39 -27.97
N GLY A 60 16.59 -14.64 -28.21
CA GLY A 60 17.08 -15.44 -29.35
C GLY A 60 16.94 -16.95 -29.16
N THR A 61 16.72 -17.42 -27.93
CA THR A 61 16.65 -18.85 -27.57
C THR A 61 15.27 -19.32 -27.15
N VAL A 62 14.31 -18.40 -26.99
CA VAL A 62 12.91 -18.72 -26.58
C VAL A 62 12.24 -19.58 -27.65
N THR A 63 11.65 -20.68 -27.19
CA THR A 63 10.81 -21.53 -28.02
C THR A 63 9.35 -21.38 -27.57
N SER A 64 8.45 -21.00 -28.49
CA SER A 64 7.01 -20.98 -28.21
C SER A 64 6.49 -22.40 -28.23
N ILE A 65 5.73 -22.73 -27.18
CA ILE A 65 5.08 -24.04 -27.02
C ILE A 65 3.62 -23.86 -26.72
N ASP A 66 2.82 -24.88 -27.08
CA ASP A 66 1.39 -24.93 -26.79
C ASP A 66 1.15 -25.18 -25.28
N ALA A 67 0.24 -24.39 -24.69
CA ALA A 67 -0.18 -24.58 -23.31
C ALA A 67 -0.98 -25.87 -23.10
N ALA A 68 -1.71 -26.35 -24.11
CA ALA A 68 -2.61 -27.48 -23.98
C ALA A 68 -1.90 -28.84 -23.83
N SER A 69 -0.64 -28.94 -24.28
CA SER A 69 0.10 -30.19 -24.29
C SER A 69 1.50 -30.07 -23.67
N PHE A 70 1.84 -31.03 -22.81
CA PHE A 70 3.17 -31.07 -22.20
C PHE A 70 4.22 -31.48 -23.26
N SER A 71 5.24 -30.63 -23.45
CA SER A 71 6.35 -30.88 -24.38
C SER A 71 7.63 -31.28 -23.64
N ARG A 72 7.94 -32.58 -23.63
CA ARG A 72 9.18 -33.10 -23.02
C ARG A 72 10.43 -32.61 -23.74
N SER A 73 10.33 -32.28 -25.04
CA SER A 73 11.48 -31.74 -25.84
C SER A 73 11.87 -30.31 -25.45
N ALA A 74 11.02 -29.63 -24.68
CA ALA A 74 11.26 -28.28 -24.17
C ALA A 74 11.88 -28.28 -22.76
N ASP A 75 12.14 -29.47 -22.20
CA ASP A 75 12.75 -29.57 -20.86
C ASP A 75 14.14 -28.91 -20.82
N GLY A 76 14.39 -28.12 -19.78
CA GLY A 76 15.62 -27.34 -19.62
C GLY A 76 15.78 -26.16 -20.58
N ARG A 77 14.79 -25.85 -21.42
CA ARG A 77 14.82 -24.73 -22.37
C ARG A 77 14.00 -23.54 -21.87
N LEU A 78 14.35 -22.34 -22.37
CA LEU A 78 13.54 -21.17 -22.15
C LEU A 78 12.33 -21.22 -23.10
N VAL A 79 11.12 -21.27 -22.52
CA VAL A 79 9.88 -21.42 -23.26
C VAL A 79 8.97 -20.21 -23.12
N HIS A 80 8.19 -19.93 -24.14
CA HIS A 80 7.10 -18.97 -24.13
C HIS A 80 5.77 -19.73 -24.24
N VAL A 81 4.96 -19.59 -23.21
CA VAL A 81 3.63 -20.23 -23.11
C VAL A 81 2.58 -19.13 -22.98
N VAL A 82 1.51 -19.22 -23.74
CA VAL A 82 0.35 -18.31 -23.66
C VAL A 82 -0.87 -19.15 -23.31
N GLY A 83 -1.59 -18.74 -22.28
CA GLY A 83 -2.80 -19.41 -21.85
C GLY A 83 -3.43 -18.70 -20.65
N GLU A 84 -4.61 -19.15 -20.30
CA GLU A 84 -5.31 -18.69 -19.10
C GLU A 84 -4.74 -19.37 -17.85
N ALA A 85 -4.37 -18.57 -16.85
CA ALA A 85 -3.93 -19.09 -15.56
C ALA A 85 -5.15 -19.51 -14.74
N ARG A 86 -5.15 -20.73 -14.27
CA ARG A 86 -6.27 -21.35 -13.52
C ARG A 86 -5.77 -22.04 -12.26
N THR A 87 -6.69 -22.24 -11.34
CA THR A 87 -6.49 -23.09 -10.16
C THR A 87 -7.74 -23.94 -9.92
N SER A 88 -7.57 -25.10 -9.33
CA SER A 88 -8.68 -25.92 -8.82
C SER A 88 -9.01 -25.62 -7.35
N GLU A 89 -8.21 -24.78 -6.70
CA GLU A 89 -8.39 -24.46 -5.29
C GLU A 89 -9.49 -23.43 -5.10
N THR A 90 -10.30 -23.63 -4.06
CA THR A 90 -11.29 -22.66 -3.58
C THR A 90 -10.70 -21.90 -2.40
N LEU A 91 -10.54 -20.60 -2.54
CA LEU A 91 -10.11 -19.70 -1.48
C LEU A 91 -11.35 -19.24 -0.69
N ARG A 92 -11.18 -19.06 0.64
CA ARG A 92 -12.28 -18.75 1.54
C ARG A 92 -11.93 -17.63 2.50
N ASP A 93 -12.84 -16.69 2.63
CA ASP A 93 -12.85 -15.75 3.74
C ASP A 93 -13.96 -16.17 4.72
N GLU A 94 -13.57 -16.82 5.79
CA GLU A 94 -14.52 -17.36 6.78
C GLU A 94 -15.29 -16.25 7.51
N THR A 95 -14.70 -15.06 7.65
CA THR A 95 -15.33 -13.92 8.32
C THR A 95 -16.58 -13.45 7.60
N PHE A 96 -16.55 -13.42 6.27
CA PHE A 96 -17.66 -12.98 5.43
C PHE A 96 -18.35 -14.14 4.71
N GLY A 97 -17.82 -15.35 4.82
CA GLY A 97 -18.29 -16.53 4.14
C GLY A 97 -18.15 -16.48 2.61
N VAL A 98 -17.17 -15.70 2.14
CA VAL A 98 -16.86 -15.61 0.72
C VAL A 98 -16.04 -16.82 0.30
N GLU A 99 -16.50 -17.52 -0.73
CA GLU A 99 -15.78 -18.62 -1.35
C GLU A 99 -15.63 -18.35 -2.84
N VAL A 100 -14.41 -18.46 -3.34
CA VAL A 100 -14.14 -18.20 -4.76
C VAL A 100 -13.01 -19.10 -5.27
N GLN A 101 -13.19 -19.60 -6.48
CA GLN A 101 -12.12 -20.26 -7.23
C GLN A 101 -11.33 -19.20 -7.99
N ALA A 102 -10.25 -18.73 -7.38
CA ALA A 102 -9.43 -17.63 -7.91
C ALA A 102 -7.96 -17.82 -7.53
N LEU A 103 -7.06 -17.17 -8.27
CA LEU A 103 -5.63 -17.21 -8.01
C LEU A 103 -5.25 -16.51 -6.70
N ALA A 104 -6.05 -15.51 -6.31
CA ALA A 104 -5.91 -14.81 -5.04
C ALA A 104 -7.25 -14.28 -4.56
N LEU A 105 -7.45 -14.26 -3.25
CA LEU A 105 -8.54 -13.59 -2.56
C LEU A 105 -7.93 -12.57 -1.61
N LEU A 106 -8.29 -11.31 -1.80
CA LEU A 106 -7.80 -10.17 -1.04
C LEU A 106 -8.96 -9.53 -0.29
N ARG A 107 -8.78 -9.28 0.99
CA ARG A 107 -9.66 -8.44 1.78
C ARG A 107 -8.97 -7.13 2.07
N ASP A 108 -9.48 -6.06 1.50
CA ASP A 108 -9.08 -4.70 1.84
C ASP A 108 -9.99 -4.18 2.96
N VAL A 109 -9.40 -3.57 3.97
CA VAL A 109 -10.13 -3.01 5.10
C VAL A 109 -9.66 -1.58 5.29
N GLN A 110 -10.61 -0.66 5.31
CA GLN A 110 -10.33 0.74 5.57
C GLN A 110 -11.15 1.21 6.76
N MET A 111 -10.59 2.10 7.54
CA MET A 111 -11.26 2.73 8.67
C MET A 111 -11.22 4.24 8.50
N TYR A 112 -12.34 4.91 8.76
CA TYR A 112 -12.41 6.36 8.80
C TYR A 112 -11.78 6.85 10.09
N GLN A 113 -10.60 7.49 9.99
CA GLN A 113 -9.72 7.81 11.11
C GLN A 113 -9.24 9.24 11.06
N TRP A 114 -8.93 9.77 12.25
CA TRP A 114 -8.19 11.00 12.38
C TRP A 114 -6.76 10.86 11.85
N VAL A 115 -6.32 11.88 11.13
CA VAL A 115 -4.96 12.01 10.60
C VAL A 115 -4.45 13.39 10.99
N GLU A 116 -3.22 13.44 11.46
CA GLU A 116 -2.52 14.70 11.74
C GLU A 116 -1.66 15.06 10.54
N ARG A 117 -1.88 16.25 10.00
CA ARG A 117 -1.00 16.86 9.00
C ARG A 117 -0.26 18.02 9.62
N SER A 118 1.02 18.17 9.34
CA SER A 118 1.80 19.28 9.85
C SER A 118 2.41 20.12 8.73
N ARG A 119 2.35 21.44 8.89
CA ARG A 119 2.97 22.41 8.00
C ARG A 119 3.88 23.31 8.81
N THR A 120 5.16 23.39 8.42
CA THR A 120 6.13 24.26 9.09
C THR A 120 6.49 25.44 8.20
N GLU A 121 6.36 26.64 8.74
CA GLU A 121 6.80 27.89 8.14
C GLU A 121 8.01 28.43 8.89
N GLU A 122 9.00 28.93 8.15
CA GLU A 122 10.19 29.53 8.73
C GLU A 122 10.17 31.07 8.53
N ARG A 123 10.27 31.81 9.62
CA ARG A 123 10.36 33.26 9.60
C ARG A 123 11.75 33.70 10.07
N LYS A 124 12.50 34.36 9.19
CA LYS A 124 13.79 34.91 9.54
C LYS A 124 13.59 36.19 10.39
N GLN A 125 14.29 36.25 11.51
CA GLN A 125 14.27 37.42 12.39
C GLN A 125 15.56 38.23 12.29
N LEU A 126 15.50 39.52 12.66
CA LEU A 126 16.68 40.39 12.80
C LEU A 126 17.66 39.74 13.78
N GLY A 127 18.95 39.64 13.39
CA GLY A 127 19.98 38.94 14.15
C GLY A 127 20.23 37.46 13.71
N GLY A 128 19.62 37.01 12.59
CA GLY A 128 19.94 35.74 11.95
C GLY A 128 19.31 34.47 12.60
N SER A 129 18.49 34.66 13.64
CA SER A 129 17.67 33.57 14.17
C SER A 129 16.50 33.27 13.26
N VAL A 130 15.99 32.00 13.33
CA VAL A 130 14.80 31.58 12.60
C VAL A 130 13.77 31.11 13.58
N GLU A 131 12.58 31.64 13.43
CA GLU A 131 11.38 31.17 14.10
C GLU A 131 10.69 30.14 13.19
N LYS A 132 10.47 28.97 13.73
CA LYS A 132 9.72 27.90 13.05
C LYS A 132 8.33 27.83 13.67
N VAL A 133 7.34 28.08 12.85
CA VAL A 133 5.93 27.97 13.23
C VAL A 133 5.40 26.70 12.58
N THR A 134 5.10 25.69 13.38
CA THR A 134 4.47 24.45 12.90
C THR A 134 3.00 24.47 13.25
N THR A 135 2.16 24.38 12.26
CA THR A 135 0.71 24.22 12.39
C THR A 135 0.37 22.75 12.16
N TYR A 136 -0.38 22.18 13.08
CA TYR A 136 -0.91 20.82 12.99
C TYR A 136 -2.39 20.91 12.71
N GLU A 137 -2.84 20.25 11.68
CA GLU A 137 -4.22 20.19 11.22
C GLU A 137 -4.73 18.76 11.35
N TYR A 138 -5.98 18.60 11.82
CA TYR A 138 -6.61 17.31 12.05
C TYR A 138 -7.79 17.16 11.11
N GLU A 139 -7.78 16.07 10.36
CA GLU A 139 -8.87 15.71 9.45
C GLU A 139 -9.16 14.22 9.56
N GLN A 140 -10.35 13.82 9.13
CA GLN A 140 -10.70 12.41 9.06
C GLN A 140 -10.67 11.95 7.60
N GLU A 141 -10.03 10.80 7.36
CA GLU A 141 -9.96 10.18 6.05
C GLU A 141 -10.01 8.66 6.15
N TRP A 142 -10.39 8.01 5.05
CA TRP A 142 -10.35 6.57 4.94
C TRP A 142 -8.90 6.09 4.77
N ARG A 143 -8.47 5.18 5.66
CA ARG A 143 -7.12 4.63 5.68
C ARG A 143 -7.14 3.12 5.86
N GLY A 144 -6.33 2.42 5.07
CA GLY A 144 -6.11 0.98 5.22
C GLY A 144 -5.04 0.61 6.27
N ASP A 145 -4.30 1.62 6.76
CA ASP A 145 -3.29 1.47 7.80
C ASP A 145 -3.76 2.13 9.11
N ALA A 146 -3.40 1.54 10.25
CA ALA A 146 -3.75 2.07 11.57
C ALA A 146 -2.94 3.33 11.86
N VAL A 147 -3.61 4.47 12.01
CA VAL A 147 -3.00 5.74 12.40
C VAL A 147 -2.94 5.82 13.92
N ARG A 148 -1.73 5.94 14.45
CA ARG A 148 -1.47 5.98 15.89
C ARG A 148 -1.76 7.38 16.45
N SER A 149 -3.00 7.63 16.85
CA SER A 149 -3.47 8.95 17.37
C SER A 149 -2.80 9.34 18.68
N SER A 150 -2.26 8.40 19.47
CA SER A 150 -1.48 8.73 20.67
C SER A 150 -0.17 9.47 20.38
N ALA A 151 0.30 9.44 19.11
CA ALA A 151 1.48 10.17 18.67
C ALA A 151 1.19 11.58 18.14
N PHE A 152 -0.07 11.98 18.05
CA PHE A 152 -0.47 13.31 17.61
C PHE A 152 0.01 14.39 18.56
N GLN A 153 0.17 15.61 18.05
CA GLN A 153 0.53 16.77 18.88
C GLN A 153 -0.61 17.11 19.87
N GLN A 154 -1.86 16.89 19.47
CA GLN A 154 -3.06 16.99 20.31
C GLN A 154 -3.89 15.71 20.17
N PRO A 155 -3.66 14.68 21.01
CA PRO A 155 -4.43 13.44 20.94
C PRO A 155 -5.88 13.60 21.47
N ALA A 156 -6.12 14.56 22.37
CA ALA A 156 -7.45 14.80 22.95
C ALA A 156 -8.42 15.26 21.85
N GLY A 157 -9.53 14.55 21.72
CA GLY A 157 -10.54 14.80 20.69
C GLY A 157 -10.24 14.17 19.32
N HIS A 158 -9.04 13.61 19.11
CA HIS A 158 -8.62 13.00 17.83
C HIS A 158 -8.21 11.52 18.00
N GLN A 159 -8.87 10.82 18.91
CA GLN A 159 -8.56 9.43 19.21
C GLN A 159 -9.14 8.49 18.16
N ASN A 160 -8.27 7.62 17.62
CA ASN A 160 -8.71 6.55 16.74
C ASN A 160 -8.97 5.27 17.55
N PRO A 161 -10.05 4.54 17.26
CA PRO A 161 -10.26 3.20 17.79
C PRO A 161 -9.26 2.22 17.17
N GLU A 162 -9.20 1.02 17.72
CA GLU A 162 -8.48 -0.08 17.10
C GLU A 162 -9.18 -0.55 15.82
N PHE A 163 -8.39 -1.05 14.86
CA PHE A 163 -8.94 -1.65 13.65
C PHE A 163 -9.81 -2.85 14.02
N PRO A 164 -11.07 -2.87 13.61
CA PRO A 164 -11.99 -3.96 13.99
C PRO A 164 -11.67 -5.26 13.30
N LEU A 165 -10.98 -5.20 12.17
CA LEU A 165 -10.67 -6.34 11.32
C LEU A 165 -9.36 -6.09 10.57
N ALA A 166 -8.53 -7.12 10.44
CA ALA A 166 -7.30 -7.04 9.64
C ALA A 166 -7.59 -7.28 8.15
N ALA A 167 -6.83 -6.61 7.29
CA ALA A 167 -6.73 -7.00 5.89
C ALA A 167 -6.19 -8.42 5.77
N SER A 168 -6.59 -9.16 4.73
CA SER A 168 -6.09 -10.51 4.47
C SER A 168 -5.75 -10.71 3.00
N SER A 169 -4.81 -11.62 2.76
CA SER A 169 -4.40 -11.99 1.41
C SER A 169 -4.16 -13.50 1.39
N GLN A 170 -4.96 -14.19 0.61
CA GLN A 170 -4.82 -15.62 0.37
C GLN A 170 -4.47 -15.84 -1.10
N ARG A 171 -3.67 -16.85 -1.39
CA ARG A 171 -3.29 -17.23 -2.76
C ARG A 171 -3.40 -18.72 -2.93
N ALA A 172 -3.80 -19.14 -4.13
CA ALA A 172 -3.78 -20.53 -4.52
C ALA A 172 -2.34 -21.06 -4.52
N ALA A 173 -2.14 -22.23 -3.95
CA ALA A 173 -0.84 -22.91 -3.90
C ALA A 173 -0.49 -23.57 -5.24
N VAL A 174 -1.50 -23.92 -6.03
CA VAL A 174 -1.32 -24.51 -7.35
C VAL A 174 -1.97 -23.63 -8.41
N VAL A 175 -1.14 -23.08 -9.29
CA VAL A 175 -1.57 -22.30 -10.45
C VAL A 175 -1.04 -22.96 -11.71
N GLU A 176 -1.91 -23.17 -12.69
CA GLU A 176 -1.60 -23.85 -13.93
C GLU A 176 -1.95 -22.99 -15.15
N ILE A 177 -1.16 -23.14 -16.22
CA ILE A 177 -1.49 -22.65 -17.55
C ILE A 177 -1.51 -23.88 -18.48
N GLY A 178 -2.71 -24.35 -18.77
CA GLY A 178 -2.90 -25.58 -19.51
C GLY A 178 -2.27 -26.79 -18.80
N ALA A 179 -1.28 -27.44 -19.43
CA ALA A 179 -0.58 -28.59 -18.88
C ALA A 179 0.63 -28.22 -17.98
N TYR A 180 0.89 -26.93 -17.77
CA TYR A 180 2.07 -26.47 -17.05
C TYR A 180 1.71 -25.84 -15.72
N ARG A 181 2.34 -26.34 -14.64
CA ARG A 181 2.27 -25.71 -13.32
C ARG A 181 3.27 -24.57 -13.24
N LEU A 182 2.81 -23.43 -12.74
CA LEU A 182 3.65 -22.26 -12.50
C LEU A 182 4.38 -22.38 -11.17
N GLY A 183 5.64 -21.94 -11.20
CA GLY A 183 6.37 -21.74 -9.94
C GLY A 183 5.84 -20.49 -9.20
N ASP A 184 5.96 -20.50 -7.87
CA ASP A 184 5.40 -19.48 -6.97
C ASP A 184 5.77 -18.04 -7.36
N ALA A 185 7.03 -17.82 -7.77
CA ALA A 185 7.52 -16.50 -8.18
C ALA A 185 6.80 -15.95 -9.44
N LEU A 186 6.35 -16.81 -10.33
CA LEU A 186 5.56 -16.43 -11.50
C LEU A 186 4.08 -16.29 -11.14
N ALA A 187 3.54 -17.24 -10.36
CA ALA A 187 2.15 -17.22 -9.93
C ALA A 187 1.79 -15.94 -9.16
N GLN A 188 2.74 -15.40 -8.36
CA GLN A 188 2.56 -14.15 -7.63
C GLN A 188 2.45 -12.90 -8.50
N GLN A 189 2.94 -12.95 -9.74
CA GLN A 189 2.94 -11.82 -10.67
C GLN A 189 1.71 -11.82 -11.59
N ILE A 190 0.91 -12.88 -11.56
CA ILE A 190 -0.27 -13.05 -12.40
C ILE A 190 -1.50 -12.69 -11.61
N GLY A 191 -2.42 -12.02 -12.27
CA GLY A 191 -3.75 -11.74 -11.77
C GLY A 191 -4.12 -10.27 -11.95
N ARG A 192 -5.41 -10.07 -12.21
CA ARG A 192 -6.07 -8.76 -12.16
C ARG A 192 -7.09 -8.83 -11.04
N ALA A 193 -7.01 -7.89 -10.11
CA ALA A 193 -8.01 -7.79 -9.06
C ALA A 193 -9.37 -7.45 -9.68
N MET A 194 -10.39 -8.20 -9.28
CA MET A 194 -11.79 -7.94 -9.57
C MET A 194 -12.52 -7.86 -8.23
N MET A 195 -13.42 -6.91 -8.10
CA MET A 195 -14.25 -6.80 -6.90
C MET A 195 -15.23 -7.98 -6.86
N VAL A 196 -15.35 -8.60 -5.71
CA VAL A 196 -16.44 -9.54 -5.40
C VAL A 196 -17.52 -8.69 -4.73
N PRO A 197 -18.66 -8.45 -5.38
CA PRO A 197 -19.70 -7.62 -4.78
C PRO A 197 -20.31 -8.33 -3.58
N MET A 198 -20.40 -7.63 -2.46
CA MET A 198 -21.00 -8.11 -1.23
C MET A 198 -22.52 -7.88 -1.25
N GLY A 199 -23.25 -8.83 -0.71
CA GLY A 199 -24.70 -8.79 -0.62
C GLY A 199 -25.21 -8.78 0.83
N ALA A 200 -26.52 -9.02 0.99
CA ALA A 200 -27.17 -9.04 2.28
C ALA A 200 -26.68 -10.20 3.17
N GLU A 201 -26.34 -11.33 2.58
CA GLU A 201 -25.88 -12.51 3.31
C GLU A 201 -24.49 -12.28 3.93
N GLU A 202 -23.56 -11.71 3.16
CA GLU A 202 -22.23 -11.34 3.64
C GLU A 202 -22.33 -10.24 4.71
N ALA A 203 -23.28 -9.31 4.55
CA ALA A 203 -23.53 -8.27 5.55
C ALA A 203 -24.05 -8.84 6.89
N GLU A 204 -24.91 -9.87 6.87
CA GLU A 204 -25.35 -10.54 8.09
C GLU A 204 -24.21 -11.29 8.78
N ARG A 205 -23.37 -11.97 8.04
CA ARG A 205 -22.17 -12.62 8.58
C ARG A 205 -21.20 -11.62 9.16
N ALA A 206 -20.98 -10.49 8.47
CA ALA A 206 -20.17 -9.38 8.94
C ALA A 206 -20.72 -8.77 10.25
N ARG A 207 -22.04 -8.61 10.39
CA ARG A 207 -22.68 -8.13 11.62
C ARG A 207 -22.41 -9.06 12.80
N ALA A 208 -22.51 -10.37 12.56
CA ALA A 208 -22.24 -11.36 13.60
C ALA A 208 -20.75 -11.36 14.00
N ALA A 209 -19.84 -11.24 13.04
CA ALA A 209 -18.41 -11.27 13.28
C ALA A 209 -17.86 -9.98 13.94
N LEU A 210 -18.43 -8.81 13.58
CA LEU A 210 -17.97 -7.51 14.05
C LEU A 210 -18.77 -6.99 15.26
N GLU A 211 -19.89 -7.62 15.60
CA GLU A 211 -20.85 -7.20 16.64
C GLU A 211 -21.31 -5.74 16.46
N ARG A 212 -21.45 -5.30 15.20
CA ARG A 212 -21.77 -3.92 14.81
C ARG A 212 -22.79 -3.91 13.66
N PRO A 213 -23.58 -2.84 13.53
CA PRO A 213 -24.39 -2.63 12.34
C PRO A 213 -23.51 -2.61 11.08
N VAL A 214 -23.91 -3.36 10.07
CA VAL A 214 -23.24 -3.41 8.76
C VAL A 214 -24.28 -3.12 7.69
N ALA A 215 -23.94 -2.24 6.76
CA ALA A 215 -24.71 -1.93 5.56
C ALA A 215 -23.93 -2.29 4.31
N VAL A 216 -24.64 -2.53 3.21
CA VAL A 216 -24.06 -2.73 1.88
C VAL A 216 -24.27 -1.44 1.09
N ASP A 217 -23.20 -0.94 0.48
CA ASP A 217 -23.27 0.19 -0.45
C ASP A 217 -22.27 -0.02 -1.59
N GLY A 218 -22.74 0.06 -2.85
CA GLY A 218 -21.89 -0.14 -4.03
C GLY A 218 -21.18 -1.48 -4.16
N GLY A 219 -21.57 -2.49 -3.33
CA GLY A 219 -20.91 -3.79 -3.25
C GLY A 219 -19.83 -3.87 -2.18
N ASP A 220 -19.61 -2.81 -1.41
CA ASP A 220 -18.76 -2.78 -0.23
C ASP A 220 -19.57 -2.97 1.06
N LEU A 221 -18.92 -3.43 2.13
CA LEU A 221 -19.51 -3.54 3.46
C LEU A 221 -19.03 -2.39 4.34
N TYR A 222 -19.98 -1.67 4.92
CA TYR A 222 -19.74 -0.58 5.85
C TYR A 222 -20.13 -1.00 7.27
N ALA A 223 -19.15 -1.09 8.16
CA ALA A 223 -19.39 -1.32 9.58
C ALA A 223 -19.66 0.02 10.29
N GLY A 224 -20.91 0.39 10.39
CA GLY A 224 -21.42 1.68 10.87
C GLY A 224 -22.48 2.23 9.93
N HIS A 225 -22.85 3.48 10.09
CA HIS A 225 -23.80 4.13 9.19
C HIS A 225 -23.04 4.82 8.05
N PRO A 226 -23.24 4.46 6.76
CA PRO A 226 -22.56 5.12 5.62
C PRO A 226 -22.79 6.63 5.59
N ALA A 227 -24.01 7.08 5.97
CA ALA A 227 -24.35 8.48 6.05
C ALA A 227 -23.63 9.24 7.19
N ALA A 228 -23.28 8.57 8.29
CA ALA A 228 -22.54 9.19 9.40
C ALA A 228 -21.08 9.51 9.02
N ASN A 229 -20.54 8.82 8.02
CA ASN A 229 -19.17 9.05 7.53
C ASN A 229 -19.12 10.11 6.42
N ALA A 230 -20.27 10.47 5.85
CA ALA A 230 -20.38 11.55 4.86
C ALA A 230 -20.57 12.92 5.51
N ASP A 231 -21.06 12.97 6.76
CA ASP A 231 -21.22 14.19 7.53
C ASP A 231 -20.75 13.98 8.97
N PRO A 232 -19.50 14.38 9.31
CA PRO A 232 -18.95 14.25 10.65
C PRO A 232 -19.63 15.18 11.69
N SER A 233 -20.66 15.92 11.31
CA SER A 233 -21.46 16.78 12.22
C SER A 233 -22.74 16.13 12.73
N LEU A 234 -22.99 14.87 12.36
CA LEU A 234 -24.07 14.01 12.90
C LEU A 234 -23.44 12.85 13.76
#